data_7ada9b4e9b8a7db9e51c95cb66c40d28
#
_entry.id   7ada9b4e9b8a7db9e51c95cb66c40d28
#
_cell.length_a   1.000
_cell.length_b   1.000
_cell.length_c   1.000
_cell.angle_alpha   90.00
_cell.angle_beta   90.00
_cell.angle_gamma   90.00
#
_symmetry.space_group_name_H-M   'P 1'
#
loop_
_entity.id
_entity.type
_entity.pdbx_description
1 polymer ?
#
loop_
_entity_poly.entity_id
_entity_poly.type
_entity_poly.pdbx_seq_one_letter_code
_entity_poly.pdbx_strand_id
1 'polypeptide(L)'
;DESLNFYNLIDAIQDPTPNTPSGVELTYLRTVAKQTNKYADVIKAAAAKVTQQAPYPADNYLAAQLKAVARLVAGGLKTKIYMVSMGGFDTHAGQVNGGNPLTGNHSALLKQVSDAITAFMADLKFLNVSNRVLGMTFSEFGRRMQSNGSLGTDHGAAQPVFLFGEAVKQGILGKNPIIPGNTQAIDNVPMQYDFRSVYSTILRDWFCLPPDEVETVLLKNYQYLPVIKATACNMNIEELNALGDNLIINYPNPFVSSTTINFKSAGGHVLIQVFDTIGRKVATLADQPYAEGTYSIPFNASALASGVYYARLQNGPLQQVRPMLKVR
;
A
#
# COMPACT_ATOMS: atom_id res chain seq x y z
N ASP A 1 18.42 20.84 3.77
CA ASP A 1 17.14 20.42 4.30
C ASP A 1 17.06 20.76 5.78
N GLU A 2 16.45 21.91 6.11
CA GLU A 2 16.38 22.46 7.47
C GLU A 2 15.64 21.52 8.45
N SER A 3 14.64 20.80 7.98
CA SER A 3 13.90 19.84 8.80
C SER A 3 14.76 18.67 9.28
N LEU A 4 15.64 18.14 8.45
CA LEU A 4 16.57 17.06 8.84
C LEU A 4 17.60 17.55 9.86
N ASN A 5 18.05 18.82 9.76
CA ASN A 5 18.94 19.43 10.74
C ASN A 5 18.27 19.57 12.11
N PHE A 6 16.99 19.95 12.15
CA PHE A 6 16.22 20.05 13.37
C PHE A 6 16.12 18.69 14.10
N TYR A 7 15.78 17.62 13.38
CA TYR A 7 15.69 16.27 13.97
C TYR A 7 17.06 15.76 14.45
N ASN A 8 18.14 16.06 13.74
CA ASN A 8 19.49 15.70 14.17
C ASN A 8 19.90 16.43 15.46
N LEU A 9 19.54 17.70 15.61
CA LEU A 9 19.79 18.47 16.84
C LEU A 9 19.03 17.86 18.03
N ILE A 10 17.77 17.47 17.86
CA ILE A 10 16.97 16.86 18.94
C ILE A 10 17.52 15.47 19.32
N ASP A 11 18.02 14.69 18.36
CA ASP A 11 18.60 13.37 18.64
C ASP A 11 19.92 13.46 19.44
N ALA A 12 20.66 14.54 19.26
CA ALA A 12 21.91 14.80 19.97
C ALA A 12 21.71 15.20 21.46
N ILE A 13 20.51 15.61 21.88
CA ILE A 13 20.24 16.03 23.26
C ILE A 13 20.00 14.80 24.13
N GLN A 14 20.91 14.56 25.09
CA GLN A 14 20.88 13.41 26.00
C GLN A 14 20.34 13.74 27.41
N ASP A 15 20.01 15.02 27.68
CA ASP A 15 19.56 15.43 29.01
C ASP A 15 18.25 14.72 29.42
N PRO A 16 18.12 14.32 30.70
CA PRO A 16 16.89 13.70 31.18
C PRO A 16 15.72 14.69 31.09
N THR A 17 14.56 14.18 30.72
CA THR A 17 13.34 14.98 30.70
C THR A 17 12.74 15.09 32.11
N PRO A 18 12.27 16.28 32.53
CA PRO A 18 11.62 16.42 33.82
C PRO A 18 10.36 15.56 33.94
N ASN A 19 10.08 15.06 35.15
CA ASN A 19 8.86 14.30 35.41
C ASN A 19 7.66 15.24 35.63
N THR A 20 7.27 15.90 34.53
CA THR A 20 6.16 16.87 34.44
C THR A 20 5.39 16.61 33.15
N PRO A 21 4.15 17.11 33.00
CA PRO A 21 3.42 16.99 31.73
C PRO A 21 4.24 17.47 30.52
N SER A 22 4.93 18.60 30.63
CA SER A 22 5.82 19.10 29.56
C SER A 22 7.04 18.20 29.31
N GLY A 23 7.53 17.50 30.32
CA GLY A 23 8.60 16.51 30.16
C GLY A 23 8.12 15.24 29.42
N VAL A 24 6.87 14.85 29.61
CA VAL A 24 6.25 13.75 28.84
C VAL A 24 6.16 14.13 27.36
N GLU A 25 5.68 15.33 27.06
CA GLU A 25 5.61 15.84 25.68
C GLU A 25 7.01 15.94 25.04
N LEU A 26 7.99 16.43 25.79
CA LEU A 26 9.38 16.51 25.30
C LEU A 26 9.95 15.10 25.02
N THR A 27 9.67 14.11 25.87
CA THR A 27 10.07 12.72 25.66
C THR A 27 9.43 12.17 24.40
N TYR A 28 8.15 12.44 24.17
CA TYR A 28 7.44 12.05 22.95
C TYR A 28 8.08 12.65 21.72
N LEU A 29 8.33 13.97 21.70
CA LEU A 29 8.98 14.67 20.57
C LEU A 29 10.37 14.09 20.26
N ARG A 30 11.18 13.85 21.28
CA ARG A 30 12.52 13.21 21.11
C ARG A 30 12.41 11.80 20.56
N THR A 31 11.44 11.02 21.02
CA THR A 31 11.20 9.66 20.51
C THR A 31 10.80 9.68 19.05
N VAL A 32 9.89 10.58 18.66
CA VAL A 32 9.46 10.76 17.27
C VAL A 32 10.65 11.17 16.39
N ALA A 33 11.46 12.15 16.83
CA ALA A 33 12.64 12.60 16.10
C ALA A 33 13.64 11.46 15.87
N LYS A 34 13.95 10.69 16.91
CA LYS A 34 14.86 9.53 16.83
C LYS A 34 14.35 8.45 15.88
N GLN A 35 13.05 8.14 15.93
CA GLN A 35 12.43 7.16 15.03
C GLN A 35 12.44 7.67 13.59
N THR A 36 12.20 8.97 13.37
CA THR A 36 12.24 9.60 12.05
C THR A 36 13.64 9.52 11.44
N ASN A 37 14.70 9.85 12.20
CA ASN A 37 16.08 9.73 11.73
C ASN A 37 16.44 8.29 11.35
N LYS A 38 16.10 7.32 12.21
CA LYS A 38 16.34 5.91 11.94
C LYS A 38 15.61 5.44 10.67
N TYR A 39 14.38 5.90 10.47
CA TYR A 39 13.61 5.56 9.28
C TYR A 39 14.17 6.24 8.02
N ALA A 40 14.64 7.48 8.13
CA ALA A 40 15.32 8.19 7.03
C ALA A 40 16.56 7.44 6.55
N ASP A 41 17.34 6.84 7.44
CA ASP A 41 18.51 6.05 7.07
C ASP A 41 18.12 4.75 6.35
N VAL A 42 17.03 4.10 6.76
CA VAL A 42 16.47 2.94 6.06
C VAL A 42 16.03 3.30 4.64
N ILE A 43 15.37 4.46 4.46
CA ILE A 43 14.96 4.99 3.15
C ILE A 43 16.19 5.27 2.27
N LYS A 44 17.20 5.98 2.81
CA LYS A 44 18.45 6.28 2.10
C LYS A 44 19.18 5.01 1.68
N ALA A 45 19.29 4.04 2.58
CA ALA A 45 19.93 2.74 2.30
C ALA A 45 19.18 1.96 1.22
N ALA A 46 17.84 1.97 1.22
CA ALA A 46 17.07 1.35 0.15
C ALA A 46 17.28 2.07 -1.19
N ALA A 47 17.20 3.40 -1.20
CA ALA A 47 17.41 4.20 -2.41
C ALA A 47 18.82 4.03 -3.01
N ALA A 48 19.84 3.89 -2.18
CA ALA A 48 21.23 3.72 -2.62
C ALA A 48 21.51 2.41 -3.36
N LYS A 49 20.66 1.38 -3.18
CA LYS A 49 20.79 0.10 -3.89
C LYS A 49 20.44 0.18 -5.38
N VAL A 50 19.72 1.23 -5.78
CA VAL A 50 19.26 1.43 -7.16
C VAL A 50 20.08 2.56 -7.79
N THR A 51 21.01 2.19 -8.66
CA THR A 51 21.93 3.13 -9.32
C THR A 51 21.43 3.60 -10.68
N GLN A 52 20.54 2.83 -11.32
CA GLN A 52 19.99 3.15 -12.63
C GLN A 52 18.47 2.96 -12.65
N GLN A 53 17.78 3.81 -13.37
CA GLN A 53 16.34 3.78 -13.57
C GLN A 53 16.01 4.14 -15.03
N ALA A 54 14.85 3.70 -15.52
CA ALA A 54 14.34 4.13 -16.80
C ALA A 54 14.10 5.65 -16.83
N PRO A 55 14.06 6.28 -18.02
CA PRO A 55 13.87 7.73 -18.12
C PRO A 55 12.44 8.15 -17.71
N TYR A 56 12.36 9.32 -17.10
CA TYR A 56 11.10 9.99 -16.73
C TYR A 56 11.03 11.38 -17.33
N PRO A 57 9.82 11.92 -17.60
CA PRO A 57 9.66 13.31 -18.02
C PRO A 57 10.25 14.28 -17.00
N ALA A 58 11.06 15.24 -17.45
CA ALA A 58 11.80 16.15 -16.56
C ALA A 58 10.87 17.12 -15.82
N ASP A 59 9.86 17.67 -16.53
CA ASP A 59 8.97 18.73 -16.01
C ASP A 59 7.63 18.15 -15.49
N ASN A 60 7.66 16.96 -14.90
CA ASN A 60 6.48 16.30 -14.38
C ASN A 60 6.70 15.93 -12.92
N TYR A 61 6.08 16.69 -12.01
CA TYR A 61 6.22 16.49 -10.56
C TYR A 61 5.71 15.12 -10.09
N LEU A 62 4.61 14.61 -10.69
CA LEU A 62 4.11 13.27 -10.37
C LEU A 62 5.12 12.19 -10.83
N ALA A 63 5.74 12.38 -11.99
CA ALA A 63 6.76 11.48 -12.49
C ALA A 63 7.98 11.40 -11.55
N ALA A 64 8.40 12.54 -10.99
CA ALA A 64 9.49 12.57 -10.01
C ALA A 64 9.16 11.80 -8.72
N GLN A 65 7.93 11.92 -8.21
CA GLN A 65 7.47 11.16 -7.04
C GLN A 65 7.41 9.66 -7.35
N LEU A 66 6.83 9.26 -8.48
CA LEU A 66 6.75 7.86 -8.90
C LEU A 66 8.13 7.24 -9.14
N LYS A 67 9.09 8.01 -9.66
CA LYS A 67 10.49 7.60 -9.78
C LYS A 67 11.10 7.26 -8.43
N ALA A 68 10.84 8.07 -7.41
CA ALA A 68 11.29 7.79 -6.05
C ALA A 68 10.63 6.51 -5.50
N VAL A 69 9.33 6.30 -5.71
CA VAL A 69 8.61 5.08 -5.31
C VAL A 69 9.23 3.84 -5.97
N ALA A 70 9.45 3.85 -7.30
CA ALA A 70 10.07 2.73 -8.01
C ALA A 70 11.44 2.37 -7.42
N ARG A 71 12.25 3.39 -7.14
CA ARG A 71 13.57 3.25 -6.52
C ARG A 71 13.50 2.59 -5.14
N LEU A 72 12.56 3.00 -4.30
CA LEU A 72 12.39 2.47 -2.95
C LEU A 72 11.86 1.03 -2.95
N VAL A 73 10.91 0.72 -3.84
CA VAL A 73 10.39 -0.64 -4.02
C VAL A 73 11.49 -1.59 -4.48
N ALA A 74 12.25 -1.20 -5.51
CA ALA A 74 13.36 -2.01 -6.03
C ALA A 74 14.52 -2.11 -5.03
N GLY A 75 14.76 -1.07 -4.22
CA GLY A 75 15.73 -1.08 -3.13
C GLY A 75 15.35 -1.95 -1.94
N GLY A 76 14.15 -2.55 -1.96
CA GLY A 76 13.68 -3.50 -0.95
C GLY A 76 13.11 -2.85 0.31
N LEU A 77 12.66 -1.58 0.22
CA LEU A 77 11.93 -0.94 1.32
C LEU A 77 10.64 -1.73 1.60
N LYS A 78 10.36 -1.97 2.88
CA LYS A 78 9.22 -2.81 3.32
C LYS A 78 7.87 -2.08 3.38
N THR A 79 7.83 -0.81 3.04
CA THR A 79 6.61 -0.02 2.94
C THR A 79 5.66 -0.65 1.91
N LYS A 80 4.42 -0.89 2.31
CA LYS A 80 3.41 -1.56 1.46
C LYS A 80 2.54 -0.56 0.70
N ILE A 81 2.36 0.65 1.22
CA ILE A 81 1.49 1.67 0.64
C ILE A 81 2.30 2.95 0.44
N TYR A 82 2.33 3.44 -0.79
CA TYR A 82 2.92 4.72 -1.17
C TYR A 82 1.80 5.62 -1.68
N MET A 83 1.80 6.86 -1.25
CA MET A 83 0.88 7.87 -1.75
C MET A 83 1.68 8.99 -2.43
N VAL A 84 1.28 9.32 -3.64
CA VAL A 84 1.82 10.42 -4.43
C VAL A 84 0.67 11.32 -4.85
N SER A 85 0.89 12.59 -5.07
CA SER A 85 -0.18 13.53 -5.35
C SER A 85 0.18 14.50 -6.47
N MET A 86 -0.86 14.90 -7.20
CA MET A 86 -0.81 15.92 -8.22
C MET A 86 -2.06 16.78 -8.12
N GLY A 87 -1.89 18.07 -7.91
CA GLY A 87 -2.99 19.04 -7.84
C GLY A 87 -3.37 19.61 -9.20
N GLY A 88 -4.30 20.58 -9.19
CA GLY A 88 -4.72 21.35 -10.36
C GLY A 88 -5.98 20.82 -11.06
N PHE A 89 -6.56 19.70 -10.61
CA PHE A 89 -7.76 19.10 -11.22
C PHE A 89 -9.06 19.84 -10.87
N ASP A 90 -9.04 20.76 -9.93
CA ASP A 90 -10.20 21.57 -9.57
C ASP A 90 -10.41 22.72 -10.59
N THR A 91 -10.75 22.35 -11.80
CA THR A 91 -10.85 23.22 -12.97
C THR A 91 -12.23 23.87 -13.10
N HIS A 92 -12.55 24.80 -12.20
CA HIS A 92 -13.77 25.63 -12.31
C HIS A 92 -13.72 26.63 -13.46
N ALA A 93 -12.50 26.95 -13.98
CA ALA A 93 -12.31 27.82 -15.12
C ALA A 93 -11.18 27.31 -16.00
N GLY A 94 -11.22 27.61 -17.30
CA GLY A 94 -10.17 27.25 -18.23
C GLY A 94 -9.88 25.75 -18.33
N GLN A 95 -10.85 24.91 -18.02
CA GLN A 95 -10.73 23.45 -18.15
C GLN A 95 -10.41 23.06 -19.58
N VAL A 96 -11.04 23.76 -20.52
CA VAL A 96 -10.87 23.60 -21.95
C VAL A 96 -10.51 24.94 -22.61
N ASN A 97 -9.80 24.92 -23.73
CA ASN A 97 -9.51 26.10 -24.53
C ASN A 97 -10.57 26.29 -25.63
N GLY A 98 -11.28 27.45 -25.61
CA GLY A 98 -12.24 27.79 -26.65
C GLY A 98 -13.33 26.75 -26.90
N GLY A 99 -13.71 25.99 -25.87
CA GLY A 99 -14.69 24.92 -25.97
C GLY A 99 -14.14 23.61 -26.56
N ASN A 100 -12.86 23.52 -26.89
CA ASN A 100 -12.24 22.29 -27.39
C ASN A 100 -11.82 21.37 -26.21
N PRO A 101 -12.47 20.21 -26.01
CA PRO A 101 -12.19 19.32 -24.88
C PRO A 101 -10.80 18.62 -24.96
N LEU A 102 -10.15 18.65 -26.13
CA LEU A 102 -8.83 18.05 -26.34
C LEU A 102 -7.68 18.99 -25.93
N THR A 103 -7.99 20.24 -25.62
CA THR A 103 -7.00 21.25 -25.22
C THR A 103 -7.44 22.00 -23.97
N GLY A 104 -6.49 22.53 -23.20
CA GLY A 104 -6.74 23.23 -21.96
C GLY A 104 -6.13 22.56 -20.74
N ASN A 105 -6.40 23.10 -19.56
CA ASN A 105 -5.75 22.64 -18.32
C ASN A 105 -6.02 21.18 -18.01
N HIS A 106 -7.24 20.71 -18.19
CA HIS A 106 -7.62 19.33 -17.86
C HIS A 106 -6.89 18.30 -18.74
N SER A 107 -6.88 18.53 -20.06
CA SER A 107 -6.15 17.64 -20.97
C SER A 107 -4.64 17.61 -20.73
N ALA A 108 -4.05 18.76 -20.36
CA ALA A 108 -2.65 18.85 -19.98
C ALA A 108 -2.34 18.07 -18.70
N LEU A 109 -3.21 18.16 -17.68
CA LEU A 109 -3.08 17.39 -16.44
C LEU A 109 -3.22 15.89 -16.68
N LEU A 110 -4.21 15.46 -17.46
CA LEU A 110 -4.38 14.04 -17.82
C LEU A 110 -3.18 13.50 -18.59
N LYS A 111 -2.59 14.32 -19.49
CA LYS A 111 -1.36 13.95 -20.19
C LYS A 111 -0.21 13.74 -19.21
N GLN A 112 -0.03 14.64 -18.24
CA GLN A 112 1.04 14.49 -17.23
C GLN A 112 0.84 13.22 -16.39
N VAL A 113 -0.39 12.88 -15.99
CA VAL A 113 -0.69 11.63 -15.28
C VAL A 113 -0.34 10.41 -16.16
N SER A 114 -0.78 10.42 -17.41
CA SER A 114 -0.52 9.33 -18.35
C SER A 114 0.98 9.13 -18.60
N ASP A 115 1.71 10.21 -18.85
CA ASP A 115 3.16 10.15 -19.07
C ASP A 115 3.91 9.65 -17.83
N ALA A 116 3.51 10.11 -16.63
CA ALA A 116 4.11 9.70 -15.37
C ALA A 116 3.88 8.21 -15.07
N ILE A 117 2.64 7.72 -15.25
CA ILE A 117 2.30 6.30 -15.04
C ILE A 117 3.02 5.43 -16.09
N THR A 118 3.08 5.87 -17.33
CA THR A 118 3.78 5.14 -18.41
C THR A 118 5.27 4.98 -18.08
N ALA A 119 5.94 6.07 -17.68
CA ALA A 119 7.35 6.03 -17.29
C ALA A 119 7.56 5.15 -16.03
N PHE A 120 6.67 5.24 -15.06
CA PHE A 120 6.71 4.43 -13.85
C PHE A 120 6.60 2.92 -14.16
N MET A 121 5.64 2.52 -14.98
CA MET A 121 5.47 1.12 -15.37
C MET A 121 6.67 0.59 -16.17
N ALA A 122 7.26 1.42 -17.03
CA ALA A 122 8.49 1.07 -17.77
C ALA A 122 9.67 0.88 -16.80
N ASP A 123 9.80 1.74 -15.79
CA ASP A 123 10.87 1.66 -14.79
C ASP A 123 10.71 0.46 -13.87
N LEU A 124 9.49 0.17 -13.38
CA LEU A 124 9.23 -1.04 -12.60
C LEU A 124 9.60 -2.32 -13.36
N LYS A 125 9.34 -2.35 -14.67
CA LYS A 125 9.73 -3.46 -15.53
C LYS A 125 11.26 -3.53 -15.71
N PHE A 126 11.91 -2.39 -15.95
CA PHE A 126 13.37 -2.30 -16.03
C PHE A 126 14.05 -2.79 -14.73
N LEU A 127 13.45 -2.48 -13.57
CA LEU A 127 13.94 -2.87 -12.24
C LEU A 127 13.50 -4.29 -11.81
N ASN A 128 12.76 -5.03 -12.65
CA ASN A 128 12.21 -6.36 -12.35
C ASN A 128 11.33 -6.43 -11.09
N VAL A 129 10.53 -5.39 -10.85
CA VAL A 129 9.60 -5.32 -9.70
C VAL A 129 8.17 -4.99 -10.09
N SER A 130 7.83 -5.05 -11.38
CA SER A 130 6.50 -4.69 -11.91
C SER A 130 5.38 -5.57 -11.36
N ASN A 131 5.67 -6.84 -11.09
CA ASN A 131 4.73 -7.79 -10.49
C ASN A 131 4.41 -7.50 -9.00
N ARG A 132 5.18 -6.62 -8.36
CA ARG A 132 5.05 -6.27 -6.93
C ARG A 132 4.28 -4.97 -6.70
N VAL A 133 3.81 -4.33 -7.76
CA VAL A 133 3.19 -3.00 -7.68
C VAL A 133 1.83 -3.01 -8.36
N LEU A 134 0.84 -2.53 -7.62
CA LEU A 134 -0.47 -2.18 -8.10
C LEU A 134 -0.72 -0.71 -7.78
N GLY A 135 -1.10 0.07 -8.77
CA GLY A 135 -1.43 1.48 -8.60
C GLY A 135 -2.91 1.75 -8.80
N MET A 136 -3.40 2.76 -8.12
CA MET A 136 -4.77 3.24 -8.20
C MET A 136 -4.79 4.76 -8.14
N THR A 137 -5.61 5.40 -8.98
CA THR A 137 -5.93 6.82 -8.83
C THR A 137 -7.14 6.99 -7.94
N PHE A 138 -7.18 8.09 -7.18
CA PHE A 138 -8.36 8.52 -6.44
C PHE A 138 -8.38 10.04 -6.34
N SER A 139 -9.54 10.61 -6.11
CA SER A 139 -9.76 12.03 -5.89
C SER A 139 -11.00 12.20 -4.99
N GLU A 140 -11.17 13.39 -4.41
CA GLU A 140 -12.24 13.70 -3.45
C GLU A 140 -13.59 13.94 -4.11
N PHE A 141 -13.64 14.34 -5.38
CA PHE A 141 -14.90 14.60 -6.11
C PHE A 141 -14.77 14.31 -7.61
N GLY A 142 -15.91 14.15 -8.28
CA GLY A 142 -16.02 14.15 -9.74
C GLY A 142 -16.46 15.50 -10.26
N ARG A 143 -16.94 15.53 -11.51
CA ARG A 143 -17.41 16.75 -12.16
C ARG A 143 -18.88 16.64 -12.58
N ARG A 144 -19.56 17.79 -12.62
CA ARG A 144 -20.93 17.91 -13.13
C ARG A 144 -21.01 17.58 -14.60
N MET A 145 -22.21 17.21 -15.08
CA MET A 145 -22.44 16.91 -16.50
C MET A 145 -22.32 18.13 -17.39
N GLN A 146 -22.76 19.31 -16.91
CA GLN A 146 -22.69 20.57 -17.67
C GLN A 146 -21.43 21.36 -17.33
N SER A 147 -20.89 22.05 -18.33
CA SER A 147 -19.91 23.11 -18.13
C SER A 147 -20.57 24.33 -17.48
N ASN A 148 -19.78 25.06 -16.67
CA ASN A 148 -20.19 26.37 -16.16
C ASN A 148 -19.82 27.51 -17.12
N GLY A 149 -20.18 28.75 -16.77
CA GLY A 149 -19.92 29.92 -17.61
C GLY A 149 -18.45 30.32 -17.79
N SER A 150 -17.49 29.65 -17.12
CA SER A 150 -16.07 29.95 -17.14
C SER A 150 -15.25 28.91 -17.92
N LEU A 151 -15.85 28.16 -18.82
CA LEU A 151 -15.21 27.04 -19.54
C LEU A 151 -14.62 25.98 -18.61
N GLY A 152 -15.26 25.75 -17.47
CA GLY A 152 -14.93 24.74 -16.48
C GLY A 152 -16.15 23.90 -16.11
N THR A 153 -16.04 23.13 -15.05
CA THR A 153 -17.12 22.35 -14.45
C THR A 153 -17.10 22.48 -12.93
N ASP A 154 -18.25 22.41 -12.30
CA ASP A 154 -18.35 22.38 -10.85
C ASP A 154 -18.19 20.97 -10.31
N HIS A 155 -18.02 20.83 -8.98
CA HIS A 155 -17.87 19.54 -8.31
C HIS A 155 -19.08 18.63 -8.54
N GLY A 156 -18.81 17.39 -8.84
CA GLY A 156 -19.80 16.34 -9.07
C GLY A 156 -19.54 15.09 -8.21
N ALA A 157 -20.45 14.12 -8.33
CA ALA A 157 -20.49 12.96 -7.43
C ALA A 157 -19.67 11.76 -7.91
N ALA A 158 -19.40 11.64 -9.20
CA ALA A 158 -18.77 10.45 -9.78
C ALA A 158 -17.57 10.78 -10.66
N GLN A 159 -16.59 9.89 -10.66
CA GLN A 159 -15.36 10.03 -11.43
C GLN A 159 -14.83 8.66 -11.89
N PRO A 160 -14.02 8.61 -12.94
CA PRO A 160 -13.30 7.39 -13.29
C PRO A 160 -12.18 7.11 -12.26
N VAL A 161 -11.97 5.83 -11.97
CA VAL A 161 -10.83 5.33 -11.21
C VAL A 161 -9.96 4.50 -12.13
N PHE A 162 -8.68 4.79 -12.21
CA PHE A 162 -7.71 4.03 -12.99
C PHE A 162 -6.94 3.08 -12.08
N LEU A 163 -6.94 1.80 -12.45
CA LEU A 163 -6.06 0.80 -11.87
C LEU A 163 -4.96 0.47 -12.88
N PHE A 164 -3.73 0.32 -12.42
CA PHE A 164 -2.60 -0.04 -13.27
C PHE A 164 -1.63 -0.98 -12.54
N GLY A 165 -0.93 -1.80 -13.29
CA GLY A 165 -0.04 -2.84 -12.78
C GLY A 165 -0.26 -4.16 -13.51
N GLU A 166 0.69 -5.08 -13.41
CA GLU A 166 0.61 -6.38 -14.11
C GLU A 166 -0.54 -7.26 -13.60
N ALA A 167 -0.90 -7.12 -12.33
CA ALA A 167 -2.00 -7.85 -11.72
C ALA A 167 -3.39 -7.35 -12.14
N VAL A 168 -3.49 -6.17 -12.76
CA VAL A 168 -4.76 -5.59 -13.18
C VAL A 168 -5.26 -6.27 -14.46
N LYS A 169 -6.55 -6.59 -14.51
CA LYS A 169 -7.21 -7.03 -15.74
C LYS A 169 -7.40 -5.83 -16.67
N GLN A 170 -7.05 -6.01 -17.93
CA GLN A 170 -7.25 -4.98 -18.94
C GLN A 170 -8.74 -4.79 -19.24
N GLY A 171 -9.14 -3.56 -19.52
CA GLY A 171 -10.48 -3.22 -19.99
C GLY A 171 -11.14 -2.12 -19.16
N ILE A 172 -12.39 -1.90 -19.44
CA ILE A 172 -13.26 -0.93 -18.75
C ILE A 172 -14.31 -1.73 -17.99
N LEU A 173 -14.41 -1.49 -16.69
CA LEU A 173 -15.51 -1.98 -15.88
C LEU A 173 -16.56 -0.88 -15.78
N GLY A 174 -17.80 -1.24 -16.10
CA GLY A 174 -18.92 -0.28 -16.16
C GLY A 174 -19.29 0.13 -17.58
N LYS A 175 -20.14 1.13 -17.67
CA LYS A 175 -20.65 1.65 -18.94
C LYS A 175 -20.35 3.15 -19.02
N ASN A 176 -20.19 3.66 -20.22
CA ASN A 176 -20.12 5.11 -20.40
C ASN A 176 -21.40 5.75 -19.85
N PRO A 177 -21.26 6.84 -19.07
CA PRO A 177 -22.44 7.55 -18.57
C PRO A 177 -23.27 8.11 -19.75
N ILE A 178 -24.59 7.99 -19.63
CA ILE A 178 -25.52 8.62 -20.56
C ILE A 178 -25.74 10.04 -20.06
N ILE A 179 -25.47 11.02 -20.91
CA ILE A 179 -25.72 12.44 -20.62
C ILE A 179 -27.02 12.83 -21.35
N PRO A 180 -28.13 13.04 -20.62
CA PRO A 180 -29.40 13.45 -21.23
C PRO A 180 -29.29 14.83 -21.87
N GLY A 181 -29.99 15.07 -22.99
CA GLY A 181 -29.98 16.36 -23.66
C GLY A 181 -30.63 17.53 -22.89
N ASN A 182 -31.37 17.21 -21.81
CA ASN A 182 -32.02 18.17 -20.93
C ASN A 182 -31.37 18.30 -19.54
N THR A 183 -30.08 17.96 -19.43
CA THR A 183 -29.33 18.10 -18.17
C THR A 183 -29.37 19.52 -17.62
N GLN A 184 -29.40 19.63 -16.30
CA GLN A 184 -29.34 20.90 -15.56
C GLN A 184 -27.93 21.09 -14.96
N ALA A 185 -27.56 22.32 -14.64
CA ALA A 185 -26.26 22.66 -14.06
C ALA A 185 -25.96 21.90 -12.76
N ILE A 186 -27.00 21.48 -12.03
CA ILE A 186 -26.86 20.74 -10.78
C ILE A 186 -26.77 19.21 -10.95
N ASP A 187 -26.97 18.70 -12.16
CA ASP A 187 -26.99 17.26 -12.40
C ASP A 187 -25.63 16.63 -12.30
N ASN A 188 -25.60 15.48 -11.63
CA ASN A 188 -24.41 14.67 -11.44
C ASN A 188 -24.39 13.46 -12.36
N VAL A 189 -23.20 13.05 -12.77
CA VAL A 189 -22.99 11.73 -13.36
C VAL A 189 -23.39 10.67 -12.32
N PRO A 190 -24.31 9.74 -12.65
CA PRO A 190 -24.66 8.65 -11.73
C PRO A 190 -23.45 7.78 -11.41
N MET A 191 -23.23 7.53 -10.13
CA MET A 191 -22.21 6.61 -9.67
C MET A 191 -22.63 5.17 -9.98
N GLN A 192 -21.79 4.41 -10.70
CA GLN A 192 -22.06 3.01 -11.03
C GLN A 192 -21.57 2.05 -9.96
N TYR A 193 -20.45 2.37 -9.33
CA TYR A 193 -19.82 1.57 -8.28
C TYR A 193 -19.43 2.47 -7.12
N ASP A 194 -19.56 1.96 -5.91
CA ASP A 194 -18.99 2.60 -4.73
C ASP A 194 -17.44 2.45 -4.79
N PHE A 195 -16.70 3.53 -4.56
CA PHE A 195 -15.23 3.49 -4.57
C PHE A 195 -14.66 2.48 -3.55
N ARG A 196 -15.39 2.22 -2.46
CA ARG A 196 -15.02 1.21 -1.46
C ARG A 196 -15.09 -0.21 -1.99
N SER A 197 -15.84 -0.45 -3.07
CA SER A 197 -15.82 -1.73 -3.79
C SER A 197 -14.47 -1.97 -4.47
N VAL A 198 -13.81 -0.91 -4.94
CA VAL A 198 -12.43 -0.99 -5.46
C VAL A 198 -11.47 -1.33 -4.32
N TYR A 199 -11.59 -0.65 -3.18
CA TYR A 199 -10.77 -0.94 -1.99
C TYR A 199 -10.98 -2.36 -1.48
N SER A 200 -12.24 -2.83 -1.39
CA SER A 200 -12.59 -4.20 -1.03
C SER A 200 -11.88 -5.22 -1.92
N THR A 201 -11.91 -4.99 -3.23
CA THR A 201 -11.24 -5.87 -4.19
C THR A 201 -9.72 -5.86 -4.03
N ILE A 202 -9.09 -4.69 -3.83
CA ILE A 202 -7.65 -4.58 -3.61
C ILE A 202 -7.25 -5.26 -2.30
N LEU A 203 -7.99 -5.04 -1.22
CA LEU A 203 -7.72 -5.70 0.07
C LEU A 203 -7.80 -7.21 -0.06
N ARG A 204 -8.81 -7.73 -0.77
CA ARG A 204 -9.04 -9.15 -0.94
C ARG A 204 -8.06 -9.79 -1.92
N ASP A 205 -7.91 -9.23 -3.13
CA ASP A 205 -7.25 -9.90 -4.24
C ASP A 205 -5.76 -9.51 -4.40
N TRP A 206 -5.34 -8.38 -3.82
CA TRP A 206 -3.95 -7.93 -3.83
C TRP A 206 -3.27 -8.10 -2.47
N PHE A 207 -3.93 -7.69 -1.38
CA PHE A 207 -3.43 -7.89 -0.02
C PHE A 207 -3.86 -9.23 0.58
N CYS A 208 -4.70 -10.00 -0.11
CA CYS A 208 -5.16 -11.33 0.26
C CYS A 208 -5.82 -11.40 1.65
N LEU A 209 -6.53 -10.35 2.04
CA LEU A 209 -7.32 -10.36 3.26
C LEU A 209 -8.55 -11.29 3.10
N PRO A 210 -8.88 -12.09 4.11
CA PRO A 210 -10.14 -12.83 4.16
C PRO A 210 -11.36 -11.88 4.07
N PRO A 211 -12.49 -12.33 3.51
CA PRO A 211 -13.67 -11.47 3.36
C PRO A 211 -14.21 -10.86 4.65
N ASP A 212 -14.15 -11.58 5.77
CA ASP A 212 -14.55 -11.12 7.10
C ASP A 212 -13.63 -9.99 7.64
N GLU A 213 -12.34 -10.08 7.37
CA GLU A 213 -11.39 -9.01 7.69
C GLU A 213 -11.61 -7.77 6.82
N VAL A 214 -11.90 -7.96 5.53
CA VAL A 214 -12.23 -6.85 4.61
C VAL A 214 -13.50 -6.13 5.10
N GLU A 215 -14.54 -6.88 5.50
CA GLU A 215 -15.77 -6.32 6.06
C GLU A 215 -15.48 -5.54 7.35
N THR A 216 -14.62 -6.06 8.21
CA THR A 216 -14.22 -5.39 9.45
C THR A 216 -13.48 -4.08 9.17
N VAL A 217 -12.57 -4.05 8.21
CA VAL A 217 -11.79 -2.85 7.83
C VAL A 217 -12.69 -1.79 7.20
N LEU A 218 -13.60 -2.19 6.31
CA LEU A 218 -14.47 -1.26 5.58
C LEU A 218 -15.80 -0.99 6.29
N LEU A 219 -16.06 -1.63 7.43
CA LEU A 219 -17.29 -1.53 8.25
C LEU A 219 -18.55 -2.02 7.53
N LYS A 220 -18.42 -2.62 6.36
CA LYS A 220 -19.51 -3.13 5.54
C LYS A 220 -18.97 -4.06 4.44
N ASN A 221 -19.79 -5.00 4.03
CA ASN A 221 -19.52 -5.81 2.84
C ASN A 221 -19.87 -5.02 1.57
N TYR A 222 -18.87 -4.75 0.72
CA TYR A 222 -19.02 -4.05 -0.53
C TYR A 222 -19.00 -5.00 -1.71
N GLN A 223 -19.63 -4.59 -2.82
CA GLN A 223 -19.67 -5.37 -4.06
C GLN A 223 -18.23 -5.71 -4.50
N TYR A 224 -18.00 -6.97 -4.79
CA TYR A 224 -16.76 -7.43 -5.40
C TYR A 224 -16.67 -7.01 -6.88
N LEU A 225 -15.53 -6.45 -7.27
CA LEU A 225 -15.22 -6.02 -8.64
C LEU A 225 -14.07 -6.88 -9.19
N PRO A 226 -14.30 -7.71 -10.23
CA PRO A 226 -13.29 -8.65 -10.71
C PRO A 226 -12.21 -7.96 -11.58
N VAL A 227 -11.53 -6.94 -11.05
CA VAL A 227 -10.54 -6.10 -11.76
C VAL A 227 -9.09 -6.54 -11.56
N ILE A 228 -8.83 -7.47 -10.62
CA ILE A 228 -7.50 -8.03 -10.37
C ILE A 228 -7.49 -9.50 -10.87
N LYS A 229 -6.36 -9.94 -11.37
CA LYS A 229 -6.15 -11.33 -11.79
C LYS A 229 -6.11 -12.23 -10.54
N ALA A 230 -6.81 -13.36 -10.59
CA ALA A 230 -6.90 -14.28 -9.45
C ALA A 230 -5.54 -14.85 -8.95
N THR A 231 -4.51 -14.75 -9.77
CA THR A 231 -3.14 -15.19 -9.44
C THR A 231 -2.39 -14.22 -8.52
N ALA A 232 -2.91 -13.00 -8.28
CA ALA A 232 -2.22 -12.02 -7.45
C ALA A 232 -2.03 -12.50 -5.99
N CYS A 233 -3.02 -13.22 -5.44
CA CYS A 233 -2.91 -13.82 -4.10
C CYS A 233 -2.06 -15.11 -4.04
N ASN A 234 -1.83 -15.77 -5.17
CA ASN A 234 -0.97 -16.95 -5.24
C ASN A 234 0.53 -16.60 -5.33
N MET A 235 0.90 -15.31 -5.47
CA MET A 235 2.29 -14.89 -5.52
C MET A 235 3.02 -14.98 -4.16
N ASN A 236 2.30 -15.24 -3.07
CA ASN A 236 2.88 -15.35 -1.73
C ASN A 236 3.92 -16.48 -1.59
N ILE A 237 3.87 -17.53 -2.41
CA ILE A 237 4.85 -18.63 -2.37
C ILE A 237 6.15 -18.24 -3.08
N GLU A 238 6.08 -17.47 -4.18
CA GLU A 238 7.28 -16.97 -4.87
C GLU A 238 7.93 -15.80 -4.11
N GLU A 239 7.14 -14.92 -3.47
CA GLU A 239 7.67 -13.91 -2.55
C GLU A 239 8.33 -14.55 -1.32
N LEU A 240 7.82 -15.67 -0.82
CA LEU A 240 8.48 -16.47 0.21
C LEU A 240 9.84 -16.99 -0.26
N ASN A 241 9.95 -17.36 -1.52
CA ASN A 241 11.23 -17.77 -2.12
C ASN A 241 12.18 -16.59 -2.37
N ALA A 242 11.65 -15.40 -2.67
CA ALA A 242 12.42 -14.17 -2.85
C ALA A 242 12.84 -13.47 -1.53
N LEU A 243 12.26 -13.84 -0.38
CA LEU A 243 12.59 -13.28 0.94
C LEU A 243 13.91 -13.82 1.54
N GLY A 244 14.75 -14.46 0.74
CA GLY A 244 16.11 -14.88 1.15
C GLY A 244 16.11 -15.68 2.46
N ASP A 245 16.74 -15.15 3.51
CA ASP A 245 16.98 -15.82 4.79
C ASP A 245 15.77 -15.88 5.75
N ASN A 246 14.57 -15.53 5.33
CA ASN A 246 13.39 -15.64 6.20
C ASN A 246 12.86 -17.07 6.20
N LEU A 247 13.06 -17.77 7.30
CA LEU A 247 12.63 -19.15 7.50
C LEU A 247 11.16 -19.24 7.94
N ILE A 248 10.58 -18.18 8.52
CA ILE A 248 9.19 -18.11 9.00
C ILE A 248 8.62 -16.71 8.83
N ILE A 249 7.39 -16.64 8.33
CA ILE A 249 6.57 -15.41 8.28
C ILE A 249 5.12 -15.76 8.58
N ASN A 250 4.30 -14.76 8.94
CA ASN A 250 2.85 -14.93 9.00
C ASN A 250 2.15 -13.91 8.11
N TYR A 251 1.03 -14.32 7.55
CA TYR A 251 0.19 -13.47 6.72
C TYR A 251 -1.29 -13.87 6.84
N PRO A 252 -2.21 -12.90 7.01
CA PRO A 252 -1.96 -11.47 7.19
C PRO A 252 -1.19 -11.14 8.47
N ASN A 253 -0.52 -9.97 8.49
CA ASN A 253 0.07 -9.39 9.69
C ASN A 253 0.09 -7.86 9.53
N PRO A 254 -0.75 -7.06 10.25
CA PRO A 254 -1.64 -7.49 11.34
C PRO A 254 -2.77 -8.43 10.92
N PHE A 255 -3.39 -9.11 11.88
CA PHE A 255 -4.53 -10.00 11.70
C PHE A 255 -5.57 -9.83 12.83
N VAL A 256 -6.83 -10.21 12.57
CA VAL A 256 -7.94 -10.12 13.55
C VAL A 256 -8.15 -11.46 14.25
N SER A 257 -8.68 -12.45 13.57
CA SER A 257 -9.05 -13.76 14.14
C SER A 257 -8.05 -14.87 13.80
N SER A 258 -7.42 -14.79 12.63
CA SER A 258 -6.53 -15.84 12.14
C SER A 258 -5.42 -15.29 11.25
N THR A 259 -4.34 -16.04 11.14
CA THR A 259 -3.24 -15.80 10.20
C THR A 259 -2.67 -17.12 9.74
N THR A 260 -1.98 -17.14 8.62
CA THR A 260 -1.27 -18.33 8.13
C THR A 260 0.20 -18.18 8.41
N ILE A 261 0.79 -19.16 9.09
CA ILE A 261 2.24 -19.22 9.29
C ILE A 261 2.84 -19.97 8.09
N ASN A 262 3.68 -19.29 7.34
CA ASN A 262 4.44 -19.86 6.25
C ASN A 262 5.88 -20.04 6.68
N PHE A 263 6.47 -21.21 6.40
CA PHE A 263 7.84 -21.51 6.83
C PHE A 263 8.57 -22.39 5.81
N LYS A 264 9.90 -22.27 5.83
CA LYS A 264 10.81 -23.16 5.10
C LYS A 264 11.37 -24.22 6.05
N SER A 265 11.33 -25.47 5.63
CA SER A 265 12.01 -26.59 6.27
C SER A 265 13.25 -26.96 5.47
N ALA A 266 14.37 -27.12 6.13
CA ALA A 266 15.58 -27.71 5.56
C ALA A 266 15.60 -29.25 5.63
N GLY A 267 14.45 -29.85 5.93
CA GLY A 267 14.33 -31.26 6.27
C GLY A 267 14.48 -31.52 7.77
N GLY A 268 13.94 -32.66 8.24
CA GLY A 268 14.00 -33.06 9.64
C GLY A 268 12.89 -32.47 10.51
N HIS A 269 13.11 -32.51 11.82
CA HIS A 269 12.11 -32.10 12.79
C HIS A 269 11.90 -30.58 12.83
N VAL A 270 10.66 -30.13 12.74
CA VAL A 270 10.28 -28.72 12.81
C VAL A 270 9.37 -28.50 14.02
N LEU A 271 9.76 -27.52 14.84
CA LEU A 271 8.96 -27.04 15.97
C LEU A 271 8.57 -25.59 15.73
N ILE A 272 7.26 -25.30 15.70
CA ILE A 272 6.73 -23.94 15.59
C ILE A 272 5.84 -23.67 16.79
N GLN A 273 6.21 -22.65 17.56
CA GLN A 273 5.51 -22.24 18.78
C GLN A 273 5.18 -20.74 18.74
N VAL A 274 4.06 -20.37 19.35
CA VAL A 274 3.64 -18.98 19.51
C VAL A 274 3.71 -18.59 20.97
N PHE A 275 4.27 -17.42 21.25
CA PHE A 275 4.47 -16.85 22.58
C PHE A 275 3.81 -15.46 22.67
N ASP A 276 3.36 -15.08 23.85
CA ASP A 276 2.98 -13.71 24.18
C ASP A 276 4.20 -12.84 24.55
N THR A 277 3.96 -11.57 24.85
CA THR A 277 5.03 -10.58 25.15
C THR A 277 5.80 -10.87 26.43
N ILE A 278 5.27 -11.70 27.33
CA ILE A 278 5.96 -12.12 28.58
C ILE A 278 6.63 -13.49 28.42
N GLY A 279 6.68 -14.04 27.21
CA GLY A 279 7.33 -15.30 26.92
C GLY A 279 6.52 -16.56 27.26
N ARG A 280 5.23 -16.41 27.61
CA ARG A 280 4.36 -17.56 27.85
C ARG A 280 3.95 -18.18 26.52
N LYS A 281 4.10 -19.48 26.36
CA LYS A 281 3.65 -20.22 25.19
C LYS A 281 2.13 -20.25 25.13
N VAL A 282 1.55 -19.75 24.02
CA VAL A 282 0.10 -19.71 23.78
C VAL A 282 -0.37 -20.77 22.78
N ALA A 283 0.53 -21.23 21.89
CA ALA A 283 0.22 -22.33 20.96
C ALA A 283 1.48 -23.08 20.52
N THR A 284 1.29 -24.35 20.10
CA THR A 284 2.25 -25.12 19.32
C THR A 284 1.57 -25.45 17.99
N LEU A 285 2.13 -25.00 16.88
CA LEU A 285 1.54 -25.12 15.54
C LEU A 285 2.12 -26.29 14.75
N ALA A 286 3.39 -26.60 14.97
CA ALA A 286 4.06 -27.78 14.41
C ALA A 286 5.00 -28.37 15.46
N ASP A 287 5.08 -29.68 15.52
CA ASP A 287 6.03 -30.47 16.34
C ASP A 287 6.18 -31.86 15.70
N GLN A 288 6.75 -31.88 14.48
CA GLN A 288 6.85 -33.11 13.68
C GLN A 288 7.93 -32.99 12.58
N PRO A 289 8.32 -34.09 11.95
CA PRO A 289 9.24 -34.05 10.81
C PRO A 289 8.54 -33.51 9.56
N TYR A 290 9.29 -32.68 8.80
CA TYR A 290 8.94 -32.19 7.47
C TYR A 290 10.07 -32.51 6.51
N ALA A 291 9.76 -32.78 5.25
CA ALA A 291 10.73 -32.82 4.18
C ALA A 291 11.29 -31.42 3.91
N GLU A 292 12.36 -31.30 3.14
CA GLU A 292 12.81 -30.01 2.63
C GLU A 292 11.72 -29.40 1.75
N GLY A 293 11.39 -28.10 1.99
CA GLY A 293 10.34 -27.42 1.27
C GLY A 293 9.71 -26.27 2.03
N THR A 294 8.67 -25.68 1.42
CA THR A 294 7.88 -24.59 2.00
C THR A 294 6.50 -25.09 2.39
N TYR A 295 6.04 -24.71 3.57
CA TYR A 295 4.81 -25.17 4.18
C TYR A 295 4.00 -24.02 4.76
N SER A 296 2.69 -24.23 4.90
CA SER A 296 1.74 -23.27 5.43
C SER A 296 0.88 -23.94 6.51
N ILE A 297 0.74 -23.28 7.66
CA ILE A 297 -0.08 -23.76 8.78
C ILE A 297 -1.02 -22.64 9.19
N PRO A 298 -2.35 -22.84 9.18
CA PRO A 298 -3.30 -21.86 9.69
C PRO A 298 -3.18 -21.75 11.23
N PHE A 299 -3.19 -20.51 11.72
CA PHE A 299 -3.22 -20.21 13.14
C PHE A 299 -4.49 -19.44 13.49
N ASN A 300 -5.40 -20.09 14.19
CA ASN A 300 -6.58 -19.45 14.75
C ASN A 300 -6.25 -18.84 16.11
N ALA A 301 -6.33 -17.54 16.21
CA ALA A 301 -6.04 -16.76 17.40
C ALA A 301 -7.29 -16.05 17.95
N SER A 302 -8.50 -16.45 17.53
CA SER A 302 -9.76 -15.79 17.96
C SER A 302 -9.93 -15.72 19.49
N ALA A 303 -9.42 -16.72 20.21
CA ALA A 303 -9.45 -16.75 21.67
C ALA A 303 -8.37 -15.91 22.36
N LEU A 304 -7.43 -15.34 21.60
CA LEU A 304 -6.35 -14.52 22.15
C LEU A 304 -6.74 -13.04 22.22
N ALA A 305 -6.20 -12.32 23.19
CA ALA A 305 -6.36 -10.87 23.28
C ALA A 305 -5.63 -10.16 22.12
N SER A 306 -6.06 -8.95 21.78
CA SER A 306 -5.29 -8.07 20.86
C SER A 306 -3.93 -7.74 21.48
N GLY A 307 -2.88 -7.75 20.66
CA GLY A 307 -1.52 -7.52 21.12
C GLY A 307 -0.47 -8.13 20.22
N VAL A 308 0.79 -8.01 20.62
CA VAL A 308 1.93 -8.60 19.92
C VAL A 308 2.16 -10.03 20.42
N TYR A 309 2.38 -10.93 19.48
CA TYR A 309 2.78 -12.31 19.70
C TYR A 309 4.05 -12.60 18.90
N TYR A 310 4.74 -13.68 19.25
CA TYR A 310 5.99 -14.09 18.61
C TYR A 310 5.89 -15.52 18.13
N ALA A 311 5.96 -15.76 16.83
CA ALA A 311 6.13 -17.09 16.26
C ALA A 311 7.60 -17.46 16.27
N ARG A 312 7.96 -18.60 16.86
CA ARG A 312 9.29 -19.16 16.89
C ARG A 312 9.33 -20.45 16.08
N LEU A 313 10.18 -20.47 15.06
CA LEU A 313 10.54 -21.66 14.31
C LEU A 313 11.87 -22.21 14.85
N GLN A 314 11.95 -23.51 15.03
CA GLN A 314 13.18 -24.26 15.24
C GLN A 314 13.18 -25.46 14.28
N ASN A 315 14.25 -25.58 13.48
CA ASN A 315 14.47 -26.70 12.56
C ASN A 315 15.95 -27.10 12.61
N GLY A 316 16.28 -28.09 13.43
CA GLY A 316 17.67 -28.42 13.77
C GLY A 316 18.41 -27.25 14.40
N PRO A 317 19.56 -26.84 13.84
CA PRO A 317 20.32 -25.66 14.32
C PRO A 317 19.69 -24.32 13.92
N LEU A 318 18.74 -24.31 12.97
CA LEU A 318 18.10 -23.10 12.48
C LEU A 318 17.01 -22.67 13.45
N GLN A 319 17.06 -21.41 13.87
CA GLN A 319 16.03 -20.80 14.72
C GLN A 319 15.71 -19.41 14.22
N GLN A 320 14.43 -19.08 14.15
CA GLN A 320 13.97 -17.75 13.82
C GLN A 320 12.72 -17.37 14.63
N VAL A 321 12.62 -16.10 15.01
CA VAL A 321 11.48 -15.53 15.72
C VAL A 321 10.90 -14.39 14.89
N ARG A 322 9.57 -14.33 14.78
CA ARG A 322 8.84 -13.27 14.06
C ARG A 322 7.74 -12.67 14.93
N PRO A 323 7.65 -11.33 15.01
CA PRO A 323 6.54 -10.67 15.66
C PRO A 323 5.28 -10.74 14.79
N MET A 324 4.14 -10.98 15.43
CA MET A 324 2.82 -11.02 14.86
C MET A 324 1.92 -10.05 15.61
N LEU A 325 1.19 -9.18 14.92
CA LEU A 325 0.31 -8.20 15.54
C LEU A 325 -1.15 -8.63 15.36
N LYS A 326 -1.79 -9.03 16.48
CA LYS A 326 -3.23 -9.24 16.52
C LYS A 326 -3.92 -7.93 16.86
N VAL A 327 -4.83 -7.51 16.02
CA VAL A 327 -5.70 -6.34 16.23
C VAL A 327 -7.11 -6.77 16.61
N ARG A 328 -7.96 -5.81 16.96
CA ARG A 328 -9.36 -6.08 17.30
C ARG A 328 -10.20 -6.34 16.07
#